data_5ff0040e0605eb9c9255669b83f575e5
#
_entry.id   5ff0040e0605eb9c9255669b83f575e5
#
_cell.length_a   1.000
_cell.length_b   1.000
_cell.length_c   1.000
_cell.angle_alpha   90.00
_cell.angle_beta   90.00
_cell.angle_gamma   90.00
#
_symmetry.space_group_name_H-M   'P 1'
#
loop_
_entity.id
_entity.type
_entity.pdbx_description
1 polymer ?
#
loop_
_entity_poly.entity_id
_entity_poly.type
_entity_poly.pdbx_seq_one_letter_code
_entity_poly.pdbx_strand_id
1 'polypeptide(L)'
;YKDEWDIDTYFNRLEEELWTIKTISDNINQPMSDYFITMSKMVDLMWDAGSLVGPSRGSAGAMLLNYLIDITQMDPIALDLPFVWRFMHPSRPDYPDIDVDSESDKRALVFNKVKEYFNGIGGDVVNVCTFGTEGTKSALKTAGRGLNIDEDVINYLTSMIPNERGFDWSLSDCYNGNGEDRAPIKAFKEEIDKHKGLWALANNIEGLVTRLGVHASGVICVNGDFIEHGSYMKTTKEQLVTAFDLHDQEECGVLKYDMLTVSALDRIHQCLNY
;
A
#
# COMPACT_ATOMS: atom_id res chain seq x y z
N TYR A 1 -21.07 12.28 24.47
CA TYR A 1 -21.83 12.84 23.36
C TYR A 1 -22.21 14.25 23.75
N LYS A 2 -21.88 15.29 22.94
CA LYS A 2 -22.35 16.67 23.14
C LYS A 2 -23.83 16.69 22.72
N ASP A 3 -24.69 17.17 23.59
CA ASP A 3 -26.14 17.12 23.40
C ASP A 3 -26.69 18.13 22.37
N GLU A 4 -25.83 18.99 21.80
CA GLU A 4 -26.20 19.94 20.74
C GLU A 4 -25.10 19.95 19.66
N TRP A 5 -25.37 19.29 18.56
CA TRP A 5 -24.53 19.36 17.35
C TRP A 5 -24.87 20.64 16.60
N ASP A 6 -23.89 21.54 16.51
CA ASP A 6 -24.00 22.70 15.66
C ASP A 6 -23.97 22.26 14.19
N ILE A 7 -25.11 22.27 13.54
CA ILE A 7 -25.26 21.87 12.14
C ILE A 7 -24.38 22.71 11.22
N ASP A 8 -24.10 23.96 11.57
CA ASP A 8 -23.25 24.84 10.79
C ASP A 8 -21.80 24.34 10.80
N THR A 9 -21.34 23.71 11.90
CA THR A 9 -20.02 23.08 11.96
C THR A 9 -19.87 21.95 10.92
N TYR A 10 -20.91 21.13 10.75
CA TYR A 10 -20.92 20.07 9.74
C TYR A 10 -20.93 20.62 8.32
N PHE A 11 -21.77 21.63 8.04
CA PHE A 11 -21.83 22.24 6.71
C PHE A 11 -20.53 22.93 6.34
N ASN A 12 -19.95 23.73 7.24
CA ASN A 12 -18.69 24.43 6.99
C ASN A 12 -17.56 23.43 6.72
N ARG A 13 -17.50 22.33 7.49
CA ARG A 13 -16.51 21.27 7.30
C ARG A 13 -16.69 20.57 5.94
N LEU A 14 -17.92 20.21 5.59
CA LEU A 14 -18.24 19.58 4.32
C LEU A 14 -17.91 20.48 3.13
N GLU A 15 -18.24 21.78 3.21
CA GLU A 15 -17.90 22.75 2.18
C GLU A 15 -16.37 22.88 1.99
N GLU A 16 -15.60 22.91 3.07
CA GLU A 16 -14.13 22.92 3.02
C GLU A 16 -13.58 21.68 2.33
N GLU A 17 -14.08 20.49 2.68
CA GLU A 17 -13.66 19.22 2.10
C GLU A 17 -14.02 19.13 0.61
N LEU A 18 -15.26 19.49 0.23
CA LEU A 18 -15.71 19.48 -1.15
C LEU A 18 -14.98 20.52 -2.01
N TRP A 19 -14.70 21.70 -1.46
CA TRP A 19 -13.87 22.69 -2.12
C TRP A 19 -12.44 22.18 -2.36
N THR A 20 -11.87 21.49 -1.38
CA THR A 20 -10.55 20.89 -1.50
C THR A 20 -10.51 19.83 -2.60
N ILE A 21 -11.48 18.91 -2.60
CA ILE A 21 -11.63 17.86 -3.64
C ILE A 21 -11.75 18.51 -5.03
N LYS A 22 -12.63 19.51 -5.15
CA LYS A 22 -12.83 20.21 -6.44
C LYS A 22 -11.54 20.88 -6.91
N THR A 23 -10.84 21.59 -6.01
CA THR A 23 -9.61 22.30 -6.36
C THR A 23 -8.52 21.34 -6.81
N ILE A 24 -8.36 20.19 -6.13
CA ILE A 24 -7.40 19.17 -6.54
C ILE A 24 -7.82 18.55 -7.88
N SER A 25 -9.12 18.20 -8.06
CA SER A 25 -9.63 17.68 -9.33
C SER A 25 -9.34 18.62 -10.51
N ASP A 26 -9.56 19.93 -10.30
CA ASP A 26 -9.27 20.93 -11.32
C ASP A 26 -7.74 20.99 -11.62
N ASN A 27 -6.88 20.87 -10.59
CA ASN A 27 -5.42 20.92 -10.73
C ASN A 27 -4.85 19.71 -11.48
N ILE A 28 -5.38 18.50 -11.22
CA ILE A 28 -4.94 17.27 -11.89
C ILE A 28 -5.71 17.00 -13.20
N ASN A 29 -6.72 17.81 -13.51
CA ASN A 29 -7.63 17.65 -14.64
C ASN A 29 -8.30 16.25 -14.69
N GLN A 30 -8.67 15.73 -13.53
CA GLN A 30 -9.34 14.43 -13.36
C GLN A 30 -10.42 14.50 -12.27
N PRO A 31 -11.59 13.84 -12.45
CA PRO A 31 -12.65 13.86 -11.46
C PRO A 31 -12.30 12.97 -10.26
N MET A 32 -11.98 13.57 -9.11
CA MET A 32 -11.73 12.80 -7.87
C MET A 32 -12.99 12.19 -7.27
N SER A 33 -14.18 12.67 -7.62
CA SER A 33 -15.46 12.12 -7.13
C SER A 33 -15.59 10.62 -7.38
N ASP A 34 -15.10 10.15 -8.53
CA ASP A 34 -15.20 8.76 -8.95
C ASP A 34 -14.41 7.84 -8.02
N TYR A 35 -13.28 8.32 -7.51
CA TYR A 35 -12.49 7.60 -6.52
C TYR A 35 -13.28 7.35 -5.22
N PHE A 36 -13.91 8.40 -4.68
CA PHE A 36 -14.70 8.29 -3.45
C PHE A 36 -15.94 7.41 -3.63
N ILE A 37 -16.67 7.58 -4.75
CA ILE A 37 -17.86 6.78 -5.06
C ILE A 37 -17.49 5.30 -5.24
N THR A 38 -16.39 5.01 -5.91
CA THR A 38 -15.89 3.64 -6.09
C THR A 38 -15.49 3.02 -4.75
N MET A 39 -14.78 3.77 -3.89
CA MET A 39 -14.39 3.28 -2.57
C MET A 39 -15.61 3.03 -1.67
N SER A 40 -16.59 3.95 -1.64
CA SER A 40 -17.87 3.74 -0.93
C SER A 40 -18.55 2.47 -1.40
N LYS A 41 -18.61 2.24 -2.73
CA LYS A 41 -19.20 1.01 -3.28
C LYS A 41 -18.42 -0.25 -2.90
N MET A 42 -17.10 -0.19 -2.84
CA MET A 42 -16.30 -1.31 -2.37
C MET A 42 -16.59 -1.67 -0.91
N VAL A 43 -16.77 -0.66 -0.06
CA VAL A 43 -17.15 -0.86 1.35
C VAL A 43 -18.53 -1.53 1.46
N ASP A 44 -19.52 -1.08 0.69
CA ASP A 44 -20.82 -1.75 0.60
C ASP A 44 -20.70 -3.23 0.24
N LEU A 45 -19.87 -3.53 -0.76
CA LEU A 45 -19.64 -4.90 -1.22
C LEU A 45 -18.90 -5.77 -0.18
N MET A 46 -18.05 -5.18 0.67
CA MET A 46 -17.45 -5.86 1.81
C MET A 46 -18.51 -6.27 2.83
N TRP A 47 -19.43 -5.35 3.17
CA TRP A 47 -20.58 -5.65 4.03
C TRP A 47 -21.50 -6.71 3.41
N ASP A 48 -21.83 -6.59 2.13
CA ASP A 48 -22.64 -7.56 1.37
C ASP A 48 -22.00 -8.95 1.28
N ALA A 49 -20.68 -9.03 1.33
CA ALA A 49 -19.94 -10.28 1.45
C ALA A 49 -19.99 -10.87 2.87
N GLY A 50 -20.65 -10.19 3.81
CA GLY A 50 -20.75 -10.58 5.21
C GLY A 50 -19.47 -10.36 5.99
N SER A 51 -18.54 -9.54 5.51
CA SER A 51 -17.35 -9.14 6.24
C SER A 51 -17.66 -7.98 7.17
N LEU A 52 -17.12 -8.01 8.38
CA LEU A 52 -16.99 -6.78 9.15
C LEU A 52 -15.99 -5.86 8.45
N VAL A 53 -16.30 -4.57 8.45
CA VAL A 53 -15.41 -3.52 7.96
C VAL A 53 -14.88 -2.73 9.15
N GLY A 54 -13.60 -2.38 9.11
CA GLY A 54 -12.98 -1.55 10.13
C GLY A 54 -13.61 -0.16 10.18
N PRO A 55 -13.75 0.43 11.39
CA PRO A 55 -14.47 1.70 11.54
C PRO A 55 -13.77 2.87 10.87
N SER A 56 -12.46 2.80 10.74
CA SER A 56 -11.62 3.80 10.09
C SER A 56 -10.14 3.38 10.14
N ARG A 57 -9.35 3.91 9.22
CA ARG A 57 -7.90 3.72 9.20
C ARG A 57 -7.19 5.02 8.80
N GLY A 58 -6.11 5.33 9.52
CA GLY A 58 -5.23 6.47 9.18
C GLY A 58 -5.96 7.80 9.08
N SER A 59 -5.51 8.64 8.16
CA SER A 59 -6.03 10.01 7.98
C SER A 59 -7.42 10.05 7.34
N ALA A 60 -7.87 8.98 6.69
CA ALA A 60 -9.19 8.89 6.08
C ALA A 60 -10.32 9.06 7.09
N GLY A 61 -10.11 8.67 8.37
CA GLY A 61 -11.08 8.82 9.45
C GLY A 61 -11.31 10.26 9.91
N ALA A 62 -10.46 11.19 9.52
CA ALA A 62 -10.63 12.59 9.83
C ALA A 62 -11.47 13.36 8.78
N MET A 63 -11.93 12.69 7.74
CA MET A 63 -12.72 13.29 6.67
C MET A 63 -14.21 13.03 6.85
N LEU A 64 -14.98 14.12 6.96
CA LEU A 64 -16.43 14.06 7.17
C LEU A 64 -17.14 13.42 5.96
N LEU A 65 -16.70 13.73 4.73
CA LEU A 65 -17.27 13.12 3.53
C LEU A 65 -17.19 11.60 3.58
N ASN A 66 -16.04 11.03 3.99
CA ASN A 66 -15.88 9.58 4.09
C ASN A 66 -16.89 8.94 5.06
N TYR A 67 -17.21 9.64 6.14
CA TYR A 67 -18.24 9.20 7.10
C TYR A 67 -19.64 9.31 6.48
N LEU A 68 -19.95 10.40 5.77
CA LEU A 68 -21.27 10.63 5.20
C LEU A 68 -21.61 9.70 4.02
N ILE A 69 -20.60 9.15 3.35
CA ILE A 69 -20.79 8.16 2.25
C ILE A 69 -20.38 6.74 2.66
N ASP A 70 -20.39 6.46 3.97
CA ASP A 70 -20.19 5.14 4.58
C ASP A 70 -18.83 4.46 4.30
N ILE A 71 -17.80 5.20 3.87
CA ILE A 71 -16.43 4.68 3.77
C ILE A 71 -15.86 4.43 5.17
N THR A 72 -16.12 5.35 6.12
CA THR A 72 -15.73 5.20 7.53
C THR A 72 -16.94 5.21 8.44
N GLN A 73 -16.81 4.58 9.62
CA GLN A 73 -17.91 4.43 10.58
C GLN A 73 -17.78 5.38 11.78
N MET A 74 -16.86 6.33 11.70
CA MET A 74 -16.56 7.27 12.78
C MET A 74 -16.84 8.69 12.34
N ASP A 75 -17.70 9.39 13.08
CA ASP A 75 -17.97 10.81 12.85
C ASP A 75 -16.79 11.66 13.35
N PRO A 76 -16.02 12.30 12.44
CA PRO A 76 -14.85 13.08 12.83
C PRO A 76 -15.20 14.36 13.61
N ILE A 77 -16.38 14.93 13.39
CA ILE A 77 -16.83 16.11 14.15
C ILE A 77 -17.15 15.70 15.59
N ALA A 78 -17.85 14.57 15.75
CA ALA A 78 -18.16 14.01 17.06
C ALA A 78 -16.94 13.69 17.90
N LEU A 79 -15.85 13.32 17.25
CA LEU A 79 -14.59 12.94 17.86
C LEU A 79 -13.59 14.11 17.95
N ASP A 80 -14.00 15.31 17.55
CA ASP A 80 -13.17 16.52 17.55
C ASP A 80 -11.88 16.35 16.72
N LEU A 81 -11.99 15.63 15.58
CA LEU A 81 -10.87 15.40 14.67
C LEU A 81 -10.76 16.55 13.66
N PRO A 82 -9.61 17.21 13.56
CA PRO A 82 -9.42 18.26 12.55
C PRO A 82 -9.30 17.65 11.15
N PHE A 83 -9.64 18.43 10.12
CA PHE A 83 -9.31 18.06 8.75
C PHE A 83 -7.80 17.99 8.56
N VAL A 84 -7.32 16.85 8.08
CA VAL A 84 -5.88 16.57 8.04
C VAL A 84 -5.32 16.98 6.67
N TRP A 85 -4.64 18.12 6.61
CA TRP A 85 -4.00 18.63 5.40
C TRP A 85 -3.03 17.64 4.74
N ARG A 86 -2.43 16.72 5.50
CA ARG A 86 -1.58 15.65 4.96
C ARG A 86 -2.34 14.62 4.15
N PHE A 87 -3.64 14.48 4.44
CA PHE A 87 -4.51 13.57 3.68
C PHE A 87 -4.89 14.17 2.33
N MET A 88 -5.33 15.43 2.34
CA MET A 88 -5.69 16.19 1.15
C MET A 88 -5.37 17.67 1.31
N HIS A 89 -4.70 18.26 0.33
CA HIS A 89 -4.43 19.70 0.30
C HIS A 89 -4.26 20.19 -1.15
N PRO A 90 -4.79 21.37 -1.52
CA PRO A 90 -4.68 21.89 -2.89
C PRO A 90 -3.26 22.04 -3.43
N SER A 91 -2.26 22.25 -2.55
CA SER A 91 -0.85 22.32 -2.95
C SER A 91 -0.19 20.96 -3.19
N ARG A 92 -0.91 19.88 -2.88
CA ARG A 92 -0.49 18.50 -3.11
C ARG A 92 -1.54 17.82 -3.99
N PRO A 93 -1.42 17.93 -5.32
CA PRO A 93 -2.43 17.50 -6.27
C PRO A 93 -2.36 15.98 -6.53
N ASP A 94 -2.48 15.19 -5.45
CA ASP A 94 -2.48 13.73 -5.49
C ASP A 94 -3.84 13.19 -5.06
N TYR A 95 -4.18 11.98 -5.49
CA TYR A 95 -5.31 11.24 -4.93
C TYR A 95 -5.05 10.90 -3.46
N PRO A 96 -6.09 10.94 -2.60
CA PRO A 96 -5.96 10.48 -1.23
C PRO A 96 -5.78 8.95 -1.18
N ASP A 97 -5.00 8.47 -0.21
CA ASP A 97 -4.84 7.04 0.05
C ASP A 97 -5.86 6.61 1.11
N ILE A 98 -6.99 6.05 0.65
CA ILE A 98 -8.05 5.54 1.52
C ILE A 98 -7.86 4.05 1.71
N ASP A 99 -7.41 3.68 2.89
CA ASP A 99 -7.29 2.30 3.34
C ASP A 99 -8.59 1.84 4.03
N VAL A 100 -9.08 0.65 3.69
CA VAL A 100 -10.22 0.04 4.36
C VAL A 100 -9.86 -1.37 4.85
N ASP A 101 -10.18 -1.67 6.10
CA ASP A 101 -9.93 -2.96 6.72
C ASP A 101 -11.14 -3.88 6.60
N SER A 102 -10.92 -5.14 6.22
CA SER A 102 -11.90 -6.22 6.20
C SER A 102 -11.40 -7.45 6.94
N GLU A 103 -12.26 -8.47 7.12
CA GLU A 103 -11.86 -9.73 7.74
C GLU A 103 -10.88 -10.51 6.86
N SER A 104 -9.84 -11.06 7.50
CA SER A 104 -8.80 -11.84 6.78
C SER A 104 -9.36 -13.12 6.18
N ASP A 105 -10.24 -13.81 6.91
CA ASP A 105 -10.85 -15.07 6.47
C ASP A 105 -11.80 -14.88 5.28
N LYS A 106 -12.32 -13.68 5.07
CA LYS A 106 -13.26 -13.36 3.99
C LYS A 106 -12.64 -12.67 2.78
N ARG A 107 -11.34 -12.45 2.79
CA ARG A 107 -10.64 -11.74 1.72
C ARG A 107 -11.00 -12.23 0.31
N ALA A 108 -10.97 -13.54 0.08
CA ALA A 108 -11.28 -14.10 -1.23
C ALA A 108 -12.75 -13.87 -1.64
N LEU A 109 -13.66 -13.96 -0.66
CA LEU A 109 -15.09 -13.70 -0.89
C LEU A 109 -15.34 -12.24 -1.23
N VAL A 110 -14.76 -11.32 -0.46
CA VAL A 110 -14.84 -9.87 -0.72
C VAL A 110 -14.29 -9.55 -2.11
N PHE A 111 -13.09 -10.02 -2.44
CA PHE A 111 -12.49 -9.77 -3.76
C PHE A 111 -13.38 -10.28 -4.90
N ASN A 112 -13.92 -11.50 -4.78
CA ASN A 112 -14.79 -12.06 -5.80
C ASN A 112 -16.09 -11.25 -5.93
N LYS A 113 -16.66 -10.77 -4.82
CA LYS A 113 -17.86 -9.94 -4.82
C LYS A 113 -17.63 -8.60 -5.51
N VAL A 114 -16.50 -7.95 -5.21
CA VAL A 114 -16.08 -6.71 -5.89
C VAL A 114 -15.90 -6.94 -7.38
N LYS A 115 -15.15 -7.99 -7.75
CA LYS A 115 -14.92 -8.35 -9.16
C LYS A 115 -16.23 -8.65 -9.91
N GLU A 116 -17.13 -9.42 -9.31
CA GLU A 116 -18.42 -9.75 -9.90
C GLU A 116 -19.26 -8.50 -10.18
N TYR A 117 -19.31 -7.57 -9.22
CA TYR A 117 -20.04 -6.33 -9.36
C TYR A 117 -19.50 -5.47 -10.50
N PHE A 118 -18.19 -5.19 -10.51
CA PHE A 118 -17.59 -4.33 -11.52
C PHE A 118 -17.65 -4.96 -12.92
N ASN A 119 -17.42 -6.26 -13.05
CA ASN A 119 -17.61 -6.95 -14.33
C ASN A 119 -19.07 -6.89 -14.80
N GLY A 120 -20.04 -6.96 -13.88
CA GLY A 120 -21.47 -6.86 -14.17
C GLY A 120 -21.91 -5.51 -14.74
N ILE A 121 -21.17 -4.46 -14.44
CA ILE A 121 -21.41 -3.10 -15.00
C ILE A 121 -20.48 -2.74 -16.17
N GLY A 122 -19.70 -3.71 -16.66
CA GLY A 122 -18.81 -3.54 -17.81
C GLY A 122 -17.43 -3.00 -17.51
N GLY A 123 -17.01 -3.07 -16.23
CA GLY A 123 -15.64 -2.77 -15.79
C GLY A 123 -14.83 -4.04 -15.54
N ASP A 124 -13.59 -3.88 -15.09
CA ASP A 124 -12.73 -4.99 -14.67
C ASP A 124 -12.01 -4.66 -13.35
N VAL A 125 -11.68 -5.72 -12.59
CA VAL A 125 -10.94 -5.63 -11.32
C VAL A 125 -9.75 -6.58 -11.35
N VAL A 126 -8.57 -6.01 -11.16
CA VAL A 126 -7.30 -6.72 -11.30
C VAL A 126 -6.44 -6.55 -10.05
N ASN A 127 -5.79 -7.63 -9.62
CA ASN A 127 -4.79 -7.56 -8.57
C ASN A 127 -3.52 -6.89 -9.08
N VAL A 128 -2.94 -6.03 -8.26
CA VAL A 128 -1.63 -5.41 -8.55
C VAL A 128 -0.51 -6.41 -8.31
N CYS A 129 0.48 -6.44 -9.19
CA CYS A 129 1.69 -7.22 -8.96
C CYS A 129 2.62 -6.53 -7.95
N THR A 130 3.51 -7.30 -7.38
CA THR A 130 4.65 -6.80 -6.62
C THR A 130 5.92 -7.49 -7.07
N PHE A 131 6.97 -6.73 -7.27
CA PHE A 131 8.29 -7.26 -7.55
C PHE A 131 9.10 -7.33 -6.25
N GLY A 132 9.36 -8.54 -5.78
CA GLY A 132 10.26 -8.75 -4.64
C GLY A 132 11.71 -8.66 -5.11
N THR A 133 12.46 -7.72 -4.55
CA THR A 133 13.88 -7.53 -4.85
C THR A 133 14.78 -8.18 -3.80
N GLU A 134 16.01 -8.48 -4.18
CA GLU A 134 17.05 -8.86 -3.23
C GLU A 134 17.46 -7.63 -2.40
N GLY A 135 17.04 -7.61 -1.14
CA GLY A 135 17.51 -6.58 -0.20
C GLY A 135 18.95 -6.82 0.24
N THR A 136 19.53 -5.85 0.92
CA THR A 136 20.94 -5.81 1.35
C THR A 136 21.43 -7.10 2.00
N LYS A 137 20.71 -7.58 3.03
CA LYS A 137 21.09 -8.81 3.74
C LYS A 137 20.89 -10.07 2.89
N SER A 138 19.84 -10.11 2.07
CA SER A 138 19.58 -11.27 1.21
C SER A 138 20.57 -11.35 0.05
N ALA A 139 20.98 -10.23 -0.50
CA ALA A 139 22.02 -10.16 -1.54
C ALA A 139 23.36 -10.74 -1.05
N LEU A 140 23.79 -10.39 0.19
CA LEU A 140 24.96 -10.98 0.81
C LEU A 140 24.84 -12.50 1.00
N LYS A 141 23.68 -12.97 1.48
CA LYS A 141 23.44 -14.41 1.67
C LYS A 141 23.45 -15.15 0.34
N THR A 142 22.85 -14.57 -0.70
CA THR A 142 22.83 -15.17 -2.03
C THR A 142 24.22 -15.22 -2.67
N ALA A 143 24.98 -14.11 -2.58
CA ALA A 143 26.37 -14.06 -3.05
C ALA A 143 27.28 -14.99 -2.28
N GLY A 144 27.15 -15.05 -0.94
CA GLY A 144 27.92 -15.95 -0.08
C GLY A 144 27.71 -17.42 -0.42
N ARG A 145 26.46 -17.83 -0.64
CA ARG A 145 26.14 -19.19 -1.11
C ARG A 145 26.73 -19.48 -2.48
N GLY A 146 26.64 -18.52 -3.41
CA GLY A 146 27.21 -18.66 -4.75
C GLY A 146 28.73 -18.81 -4.76
N LEU A 147 29.43 -18.20 -3.78
CA LEU A 147 30.89 -18.27 -3.60
C LEU A 147 31.31 -19.36 -2.61
N ASN A 148 30.37 -20.12 -2.08
CA ASN A 148 30.59 -21.18 -1.08
C ASN A 148 31.34 -20.67 0.16
N ILE A 149 30.98 -19.46 0.63
CA ILE A 149 31.50 -18.86 1.86
C ILE A 149 30.70 -19.39 3.05
N ASP A 150 31.38 -19.59 4.18
CA ASP A 150 30.77 -20.07 5.39
C ASP A 150 29.59 -19.20 5.85
N GLU A 151 28.50 -19.83 6.28
CA GLU A 151 27.27 -19.14 6.67
C GLU A 151 27.48 -18.24 7.91
N ASP A 152 28.36 -18.63 8.84
CA ASP A 152 28.65 -17.83 10.02
C ASP A 152 29.33 -16.51 9.66
N VAL A 153 30.22 -16.51 8.65
CA VAL A 153 30.83 -15.29 8.12
C VAL A 153 29.77 -14.39 7.50
N ILE A 154 28.87 -14.94 6.72
CA ILE A 154 27.79 -14.16 6.09
C ILE A 154 26.82 -13.61 7.15
N ASN A 155 26.47 -14.40 8.16
CA ASN A 155 25.63 -13.93 9.26
C ASN A 155 26.33 -12.81 10.05
N TYR A 156 27.64 -12.91 10.26
CA TYR A 156 28.43 -11.85 10.88
C TYR A 156 28.41 -10.56 10.06
N LEU A 157 28.63 -10.64 8.74
CA LEU A 157 28.54 -9.49 7.84
C LEU A 157 27.13 -8.87 7.85
N THR A 158 26.08 -9.68 7.77
CA THR A 158 24.70 -9.18 7.79
C THR A 158 24.32 -8.53 9.12
N SER A 159 24.94 -8.95 10.24
CA SER A 159 24.72 -8.35 11.55
C SER A 159 25.31 -6.93 11.69
N MET A 160 26.28 -6.58 10.86
CA MET A 160 26.88 -5.24 10.84
C MET A 160 26.08 -4.22 10.05
N ILE A 161 25.06 -4.64 9.26
CA ILE A 161 24.25 -3.76 8.44
C ILE A 161 23.27 -3.02 9.34
N PRO A 162 23.35 -1.68 9.44
CA PRO A 162 22.42 -0.88 10.23
C PRO A 162 21.02 -0.93 9.65
N ASN A 163 20.03 -0.91 10.54
CA ASN A 163 18.63 -0.71 10.18
C ASN A 163 18.17 0.66 10.67
N GLU A 164 17.67 1.47 9.77
CA GLU A 164 17.18 2.80 10.07
C GLU A 164 15.72 2.91 9.65
N ARG A 165 14.83 3.22 10.60
CA ARG A 165 13.38 3.37 10.38
C ARG A 165 12.72 2.16 9.67
N GLY A 166 13.24 0.95 9.91
CA GLY A 166 12.73 -0.27 9.30
C GLY A 166 13.40 -0.67 7.97
N PHE A 167 14.31 0.14 7.45
CA PHE A 167 15.07 -0.14 6.23
C PHE A 167 16.54 -0.41 6.53
N ASP A 168 17.08 -1.46 5.94
CA ASP A 168 18.52 -1.73 6.02
C ASP A 168 19.29 -0.72 5.14
N TRP A 169 20.48 -0.32 5.57
CA TRP A 169 21.36 0.47 4.71
C TRP A 169 21.74 -0.35 3.46
N SER A 170 21.93 0.33 2.33
CA SER A 170 22.44 -0.32 1.12
C SER A 170 23.85 -0.89 1.35
N LEU A 171 24.23 -1.91 0.57
CA LEU A 171 25.61 -2.42 0.60
C LEU A 171 26.61 -1.32 0.27
N SER A 172 26.27 -0.45 -0.68
CA SER A 172 27.12 0.69 -1.05
C SER A 172 27.32 1.65 0.10
N ASP A 173 26.25 1.98 0.86
CA ASP A 173 26.37 2.86 2.04
C ASP A 173 27.22 2.21 3.13
N CYS A 174 27.06 0.90 3.35
CA CYS A 174 27.88 0.18 4.31
C CYS A 174 29.38 0.17 3.95
N TYR A 175 29.69 0.02 2.65
CA TYR A 175 31.06 -0.12 2.16
C TYR A 175 31.76 1.23 1.88
N ASN A 176 31.05 2.18 1.25
CA ASN A 176 31.60 3.47 0.79
C ASN A 176 31.12 4.66 1.64
N GLY A 177 30.00 4.52 2.35
CA GLY A 177 29.22 5.64 2.84
C GLY A 177 28.43 6.33 1.74
N ASN A 178 27.53 7.26 2.09
CA ASN A 178 26.76 8.05 1.13
C ASN A 178 27.31 9.48 0.91
N GLY A 179 28.38 9.86 1.59
CA GLY A 179 28.99 11.19 1.49
C GLY A 179 28.26 12.29 2.26
N GLU A 180 27.14 11.99 2.93
CA GLU A 180 26.33 12.94 3.70
C GLU A 180 26.38 12.58 5.19
N ASP A 181 25.46 11.73 5.64
CA ASP A 181 25.24 11.37 7.04
C ASP A 181 25.69 9.94 7.40
N ARG A 182 26.02 9.11 6.41
CA ARG A 182 26.46 7.73 6.57
C ARG A 182 27.93 7.56 6.23
N ALA A 183 28.74 7.32 7.24
CA ALA A 183 30.16 6.98 7.06
C ALA A 183 30.32 5.48 6.73
N PRO A 184 31.37 5.10 5.97
CA PRO A 184 31.70 3.68 5.72
C PRO A 184 31.88 2.91 7.02
N ILE A 185 31.34 1.68 7.09
CA ILE A 185 31.50 0.79 8.23
C ILE A 185 32.82 0.04 8.08
N LYS A 186 33.87 0.51 8.75
CA LYS A 186 35.24 -0.04 8.60
C LYS A 186 35.30 -1.55 8.83
N ALA A 187 34.66 -2.04 9.90
CA ALA A 187 34.67 -3.46 10.20
C ALA A 187 33.97 -4.31 9.12
N PHE A 188 32.86 -3.80 8.54
CA PHE A 188 32.19 -4.45 7.42
C PHE A 188 33.08 -4.52 6.19
N LYS A 189 33.73 -3.41 5.85
CA LYS A 189 34.65 -3.33 4.70
C LYS A 189 35.85 -4.26 4.88
N GLU A 190 36.50 -4.23 6.03
CA GLU A 190 37.63 -5.09 6.33
C GLU A 190 37.27 -6.58 6.28
N GLU A 191 36.07 -6.96 6.71
CA GLU A 191 35.64 -8.36 6.70
C GLU A 191 35.25 -8.82 5.30
N ILE A 192 34.45 -8.03 4.56
CA ILE A 192 33.96 -8.42 3.22
C ILE A 192 35.14 -8.51 2.21
N ASP A 193 36.18 -7.67 2.36
CA ASP A 193 37.36 -7.64 1.48
C ASP A 193 38.25 -8.89 1.64
N LYS A 194 38.13 -9.64 2.75
CA LYS A 194 38.80 -10.94 2.90
C LYS A 194 38.26 -12.01 1.95
N HIS A 195 37.04 -11.83 1.47
CA HIS A 195 36.33 -12.79 0.64
C HIS A 195 36.28 -12.31 -0.82
N LYS A 196 37.23 -12.79 -1.62
CA LYS A 196 37.39 -12.37 -3.01
C LYS A 196 36.09 -12.49 -3.80
N GLY A 197 35.63 -11.37 -4.38
CA GLY A 197 34.46 -11.29 -5.25
C GLY A 197 33.15 -11.15 -4.51
N LEU A 198 33.09 -11.31 -3.18
CA LEU A 198 31.84 -11.24 -2.42
C LEU A 198 31.19 -9.85 -2.53
N TRP A 199 31.97 -8.79 -2.33
CA TRP A 199 31.48 -7.42 -2.49
C TRP A 199 30.88 -7.18 -3.88
N ALA A 200 31.64 -7.45 -4.93
CA ALA A 200 31.20 -7.18 -6.30
C ALA A 200 29.94 -7.97 -6.67
N LEU A 201 29.88 -9.25 -6.27
CA LEU A 201 28.72 -10.09 -6.55
C LEU A 201 27.50 -9.64 -5.73
N ALA A 202 27.64 -9.38 -4.45
CA ALA A 202 26.53 -8.95 -3.60
C ALA A 202 25.97 -7.59 -4.04
N ASN A 203 26.84 -6.63 -4.35
CA ASN A 203 26.43 -5.31 -4.82
C ASN A 203 25.71 -5.34 -6.19
N ASN A 204 26.05 -6.30 -7.06
CA ASN A 204 25.35 -6.50 -8.33
C ASN A 204 24.01 -7.26 -8.17
N ILE A 205 23.83 -8.00 -7.08
CA ILE A 205 22.60 -8.75 -6.78
C ILE A 205 21.59 -7.85 -6.04
N GLU A 206 22.08 -6.92 -5.20
CA GLU A 206 21.21 -6.01 -4.46
C GLU A 206 20.28 -5.24 -5.41
N GLY A 207 18.99 -5.23 -5.11
CA GLY A 207 17.99 -4.56 -5.91
C GLY A 207 17.45 -5.35 -7.11
N LEU A 208 18.06 -6.49 -7.48
CA LEU A 208 17.54 -7.31 -8.58
C LEU A 208 16.19 -7.92 -8.22
N VAL A 209 15.26 -7.89 -9.16
CA VAL A 209 13.97 -8.55 -9.04
C VAL A 209 14.16 -10.06 -9.05
N THR A 210 13.70 -10.73 -8.01
CA THR A 210 13.80 -12.18 -7.85
C THR A 210 12.48 -12.88 -7.72
N ARG A 211 11.42 -12.17 -7.39
CA ARG A 211 10.10 -12.74 -7.16
C ARG A 211 9.00 -11.86 -7.74
N LEU A 212 8.01 -12.50 -8.34
CA LEU A 212 6.73 -11.91 -8.69
C LEU A 212 5.71 -12.32 -7.62
N GLY A 213 5.10 -11.35 -6.98
CA GLY A 213 4.04 -11.52 -5.99
C GLY A 213 2.75 -10.83 -6.41
N VAL A 214 1.75 -10.98 -5.55
CA VAL A 214 0.49 -10.25 -5.61
C VAL A 214 0.48 -9.26 -4.47
N HIS A 215 0.11 -8.01 -4.75
CA HIS A 215 -0.04 -6.99 -3.71
C HIS A 215 -1.04 -7.45 -2.64
N ALA A 216 -0.71 -7.18 -1.39
CA ALA A 216 -1.50 -7.72 -0.28
C ALA A 216 -2.92 -7.13 -0.19
N SER A 217 -3.11 -5.88 -0.58
CA SER A 217 -4.38 -5.13 -0.45
C SER A 217 -4.83 -4.48 -1.74
N GLY A 218 -3.90 -4.04 -2.57
CA GLY A 218 -4.18 -3.21 -3.74
C GLY A 218 -4.89 -3.95 -4.86
N VAL A 219 -5.99 -3.35 -5.31
CA VAL A 219 -6.69 -3.73 -6.54
C VAL A 219 -6.86 -2.51 -7.43
N ILE A 220 -6.91 -2.75 -8.71
CA ILE A 220 -7.21 -1.74 -9.72
C ILE A 220 -8.62 -2.00 -10.24
N CYS A 221 -9.41 -0.93 -10.37
CA CYS A 221 -10.72 -0.97 -11.01
C CYS A 221 -10.69 -0.05 -12.22
N VAL A 222 -11.12 -0.55 -13.37
CA VAL A 222 -11.19 0.21 -14.61
C VAL A 222 -12.56 0.08 -15.29
N ASN A 223 -12.93 1.04 -16.11
CA ASN A 223 -14.01 0.92 -17.04
C ASN A 223 -13.54 0.13 -18.26
N GLY A 224 -14.34 -0.84 -18.72
CA GLY A 224 -13.93 -1.73 -19.81
C GLY A 224 -12.98 -2.85 -19.36
N ASP A 225 -12.34 -3.49 -20.32
CA ASP A 225 -11.36 -4.55 -20.07
C ASP A 225 -10.01 -3.92 -19.67
N PHE A 226 -9.38 -4.42 -18.64
CA PHE A 226 -8.08 -3.93 -18.18
C PHE A 226 -7.00 -3.99 -19.28
N ILE A 227 -7.13 -4.87 -20.26
CA ILE A 227 -6.17 -4.97 -21.39
C ILE A 227 -6.10 -3.70 -22.25
N GLU A 228 -7.14 -2.84 -22.18
CA GLU A 228 -7.15 -1.54 -22.83
C GLU A 228 -6.32 -0.48 -22.07
N HIS A 229 -6.05 -0.74 -20.80
CA HIS A 229 -5.31 0.15 -19.88
C HIS A 229 -3.92 -0.36 -19.55
N GLY A 230 -3.65 -1.67 -19.71
CA GLY A 230 -2.39 -2.27 -19.33
C GLY A 230 -2.24 -3.72 -19.80
N SER A 231 -1.26 -4.40 -19.24
CA SER A 231 -0.95 -5.78 -19.56
C SER A 231 -1.06 -6.68 -18.34
N TYR A 232 -1.39 -7.95 -18.58
CA TYR A 232 -1.43 -8.96 -17.54
C TYR A 232 -0.15 -9.77 -17.48
N MET A 233 0.19 -10.23 -16.27
CA MET A 233 1.14 -11.31 -16.02
C MET A 233 0.47 -12.43 -15.22
N LYS A 234 1.03 -13.63 -15.31
CA LYS A 234 0.64 -14.75 -14.44
C LYS A 234 1.71 -14.98 -13.40
N THR A 235 1.28 -15.08 -12.14
CA THR A 235 2.15 -15.55 -11.08
C THR A 235 2.43 -17.04 -11.23
N THR A 236 3.38 -17.56 -10.45
CA THR A 236 3.67 -19.02 -10.39
C THR A 236 2.47 -19.87 -9.96
N LYS A 237 1.46 -19.25 -9.34
CA LYS A 237 0.18 -19.88 -8.96
C LYS A 237 -0.93 -19.67 -9.99
N GLU A 238 -0.59 -19.33 -11.23
CA GLU A 238 -1.53 -19.07 -12.34
C GLU A 238 -2.53 -17.91 -12.08
N GLN A 239 -2.30 -17.08 -11.06
CA GLN A 239 -3.12 -15.92 -10.79
C GLN A 239 -2.75 -14.76 -11.71
N LEU A 240 -3.75 -14.15 -12.35
CA LEU A 240 -3.56 -12.94 -13.17
C LEU A 240 -3.32 -11.73 -12.27
N VAL A 241 -2.32 -10.96 -12.61
CA VAL A 241 -1.95 -9.69 -11.98
C VAL A 241 -1.56 -8.69 -13.05
N THR A 242 -1.47 -7.42 -12.71
CA THR A 242 -0.92 -6.40 -13.61
C THR A 242 0.53 -6.73 -13.98
N ALA A 243 0.98 -6.31 -15.16
CA ALA A 243 2.39 -6.49 -15.59
C ALA A 243 3.31 -5.42 -15.03
N PHE A 244 2.76 -4.31 -14.52
CA PHE A 244 3.48 -3.21 -13.89
C PHE A 244 3.17 -3.19 -12.40
N ASP A 245 4.12 -2.75 -11.59
CA ASP A 245 3.88 -2.55 -10.17
C ASP A 245 3.02 -1.29 -9.93
N LEU A 246 2.77 -0.98 -8.67
CA LEU A 246 1.90 0.12 -8.31
C LEU A 246 2.36 1.46 -8.86
N HIS A 247 3.66 1.76 -8.75
CA HIS A 247 4.22 3.05 -9.13
C HIS A 247 4.07 3.29 -10.64
N ASP A 248 4.41 2.30 -11.45
CA ASP A 248 4.25 2.37 -12.90
C ASP A 248 2.78 2.45 -13.33
N GLN A 249 1.85 1.81 -12.57
CA GLN A 249 0.42 1.88 -12.83
C GLN A 249 -0.15 3.29 -12.57
N GLU A 250 0.27 3.94 -11.50
CA GLU A 250 -0.12 5.32 -11.19
C GLU A 250 0.35 6.30 -12.27
N GLU A 251 1.56 6.11 -12.81
CA GLU A 251 2.06 6.89 -13.95
C GLU A 251 1.23 6.66 -15.23
N CYS A 252 0.65 5.47 -15.39
CA CYS A 252 -0.30 5.17 -16.47
C CYS A 252 -1.71 5.76 -16.24
N GLY A 253 -1.95 6.43 -15.11
CA GLY A 253 -3.23 7.05 -14.78
C GLY A 253 -4.29 6.07 -14.24
N VAL A 254 -3.86 4.89 -13.79
CA VAL A 254 -4.74 3.87 -13.22
C VAL A 254 -4.68 3.94 -11.70
N LEU A 255 -5.85 4.01 -11.04
CA LEU A 255 -5.95 4.18 -9.60
C LEU A 255 -6.00 2.85 -8.86
N LYS A 256 -5.26 2.77 -7.76
CA LYS A 256 -5.29 1.68 -6.79
C LYS A 256 -6.34 1.95 -5.71
N TYR A 257 -6.99 0.88 -5.29
CA TYR A 257 -7.88 0.85 -4.12
C TYR A 257 -7.35 -0.16 -3.11
N ASP A 258 -7.20 0.24 -1.85
CA ASP A 258 -6.61 -0.61 -0.83
C ASP A 258 -7.69 -1.28 0.04
N MET A 259 -7.87 -2.58 -0.20
CA MET A 259 -8.71 -3.47 0.62
C MET A 259 -7.82 -4.30 1.55
N LEU A 260 -7.50 -3.75 2.71
CA LEU A 260 -6.66 -4.41 3.70
C LEU A 260 -7.42 -5.50 4.45
N THR A 261 -6.70 -6.40 5.09
CA THR A 261 -7.30 -7.42 5.94
C THR A 261 -6.69 -7.43 7.33
N VAL A 262 -7.54 -7.53 8.34
CA VAL A 262 -7.12 -7.48 9.76
C VAL A 262 -7.74 -8.64 10.52
N SER A 263 -6.90 -9.54 11.04
CA SER A 263 -7.35 -10.71 11.81
C SER A 263 -8.06 -10.38 13.14
N ALA A 264 -7.96 -9.14 13.61
CA ALA A 264 -8.74 -8.70 14.77
C ALA A 264 -10.23 -8.66 14.45
N LEU A 265 -10.63 -8.31 13.22
CA LEU A 265 -12.02 -8.33 12.78
C LEU A 265 -12.58 -9.75 12.73
N ASP A 266 -11.78 -10.75 12.32
CA ASP A 266 -12.16 -12.16 12.37
C ASP A 266 -12.54 -12.58 13.80
N ARG A 267 -11.72 -12.17 14.78
CA ARG A 267 -11.97 -12.49 16.21
C ARG A 267 -13.20 -11.79 16.76
N ILE A 268 -13.40 -10.50 16.40
CA ILE A 268 -14.60 -9.75 16.79
C ILE A 268 -15.84 -10.42 16.23
N HIS A 269 -15.83 -10.80 14.95
CA HIS A 269 -16.94 -11.47 14.31
C HIS A 269 -17.26 -12.82 14.98
N GLN A 270 -16.24 -13.60 15.29
CA GLN A 270 -16.40 -14.84 16.04
C GLN A 270 -17.08 -14.58 17.39
N CYS A 271 -16.66 -13.56 18.14
CA CYS A 271 -17.26 -13.20 19.42
C CYS A 271 -18.74 -12.77 19.30
N LEU A 272 -19.10 -12.10 18.21
CA LEU A 272 -20.49 -11.67 17.96
C LEU A 272 -21.43 -12.83 17.62
N ASN A 273 -20.87 -13.96 17.14
CA ASN A 273 -21.63 -15.16 16.79
C ASN A 273 -21.75 -16.19 17.94
N TYR A 274 -21.16 -15.90 19.10
CA TYR A 274 -21.34 -16.66 20.35
C TYR A 274 -22.40 -16.01 21.22
#